data_c677c891b68b3aed2a6127cbd05f313f
#
_entry.id   c677c891b68b3aed2a6127cbd05f313f
#
_cell.length_a   1.000
_cell.length_b   1.000
_cell.length_c   1.000
_cell.angle_alpha   90.00
_cell.angle_beta   90.00
_cell.angle_gamma   90.00
#
_symmetry.space_group_name_H-M   'P 1'
#
loop_
_entity.id
_entity.type
_entity.pdbx_description
1 polymer ?
#
loop_
_entity_poly.entity_id
_entity_poly.type
_entity_poly.pdbx_seq_one_letter_code
_entity_poly.pdbx_strand_id
1 'polypeptide(L)'
;MKLDAATTAVPPGPFVHEEWPYEPRFKRVNSWRMHYIDEGAGDPVVLLHGNPAWGFLYRKFVKPLTAAGRRVIVPDMIGFGLSEKPVREQAHSLDGHIANLTGLLRQLDIRNATMVCHDWGGPTGLGFALSNPDRVRALVIMSTWAWPLPPAEFHKRIFPWRMMNAPLIGPYLLGRHNALAGRGMYLSVVDRTRFRDEAQSVYEGILPDPAARLLTWTWPRWIPLDDTARGFRRFEWLERELRKSKFPTLLVGGREDEVFDHKTFATRFKELLPHAVGPELVTGRHFLQEDSGAEIAEKINHFLDRIDGSKP
;
A
#
# COMPACT_ATOMS: atom_id res chain seq x y z
N MET A 1 -14.47 -6.98 -31.05
CA MET A 1 -13.18 -7.68 -30.93
C MET A 1 -13.07 -8.18 -29.50
N LYS A 2 -13.21 -9.50 -29.28
CA LYS A 2 -13.00 -10.13 -27.98
C LYS A 2 -11.51 -10.03 -27.71
N LEU A 3 -11.10 -9.11 -26.82
CA LEU A 3 -9.78 -9.16 -26.23
C LEU A 3 -9.80 -10.34 -25.27
N ASP A 4 -9.22 -11.45 -25.70
CA ASP A 4 -8.88 -12.54 -24.80
C ASP A 4 -8.03 -11.98 -23.65
N ALA A 5 -8.16 -12.62 -22.49
CA ALA A 5 -7.52 -12.22 -21.25
C ALA A 5 -5.98 -12.28 -21.38
N ALA A 6 -5.41 -11.37 -22.16
CA ALA A 6 -3.97 -11.17 -22.20
C ALA A 6 -3.55 -10.54 -20.88
N THR A 7 -3.04 -11.38 -20.00
CA THR A 7 -2.26 -10.94 -18.85
C THR A 7 -0.93 -10.46 -19.38
N THR A 8 -0.47 -9.29 -18.93
CA THR A 8 0.92 -8.90 -19.19
C THR A 8 1.83 -9.92 -18.54
N ALA A 9 2.79 -10.42 -19.28
CA ALA A 9 3.77 -11.35 -18.75
C ALA A 9 4.51 -10.69 -17.57
N VAL A 10 4.61 -11.42 -16.46
CA VAL A 10 5.59 -11.11 -15.41
C VAL A 10 6.96 -11.08 -16.08
N PRO A 11 7.86 -10.13 -15.78
CA PRO A 11 9.19 -10.11 -16.34
C PRO A 11 9.82 -11.51 -16.26
N PRO A 12 10.36 -12.04 -17.35
CA PRO A 12 10.98 -13.36 -17.32
C PRO A 12 12.24 -13.31 -16.45
N GLY A 13 12.30 -14.15 -15.44
CA GLY A 13 13.48 -14.34 -14.60
C GLY A 13 13.29 -13.97 -13.14
N PRO A 14 14.15 -14.45 -12.25
CA PRO A 14 14.16 -14.03 -10.87
C PRO A 14 14.54 -12.56 -10.80
N PHE A 15 13.73 -11.74 -10.13
CA PHE A 15 14.13 -10.39 -9.75
C PHE A 15 15.22 -10.52 -8.70
N VAL A 16 16.43 -10.08 -9.03
CA VAL A 16 17.59 -10.13 -8.14
C VAL A 16 18.04 -8.70 -7.84
N HIS A 17 18.04 -8.33 -6.57
CA HIS A 17 18.56 -7.07 -6.09
C HIS A 17 19.19 -7.29 -4.71
N GLU A 18 20.34 -6.67 -4.42
CA GLU A 18 21.07 -6.92 -3.16
C GLU A 18 20.25 -6.56 -1.90
N GLU A 19 19.42 -5.51 -1.97
CA GLU A 19 18.50 -5.13 -0.90
C GLU A 19 17.18 -5.93 -0.89
N TRP A 20 16.99 -6.85 -1.85
CA TRP A 20 15.79 -7.71 -1.94
C TRP A 20 16.18 -9.18 -2.19
N PRO A 21 16.93 -9.80 -1.28
CA PRO A 21 17.41 -11.18 -1.45
C PRO A 21 16.37 -12.23 -1.06
N TYR A 22 15.08 -11.91 -1.12
CA TYR A 22 14.01 -12.77 -0.64
C TYR A 22 13.51 -13.68 -1.75
N GLU A 23 13.19 -14.93 -1.36
CA GLU A 23 12.64 -15.92 -2.29
C GLU A 23 11.23 -15.52 -2.75
N PRO A 24 10.99 -15.35 -4.05
CA PRO A 24 9.68 -15.01 -4.56
C PRO A 24 8.71 -16.19 -4.41
N ARG A 25 7.60 -15.98 -3.72
CA ARG A 25 6.55 -16.97 -3.52
C ARG A 25 5.28 -16.54 -4.24
N PHE A 26 4.51 -17.52 -4.69
CA PHE A 26 3.30 -17.28 -5.46
C PHE A 26 2.14 -18.14 -4.96
N LYS A 27 0.96 -17.55 -4.90
CA LYS A 27 -0.32 -18.25 -4.72
C LYS A 27 -1.30 -17.84 -5.81
N ARG A 28 -2.14 -18.79 -6.21
CA ARG A 28 -3.31 -18.46 -7.04
C ARG A 28 -4.45 -18.06 -6.11
N VAL A 29 -4.85 -16.79 -6.18
CA VAL A 29 -5.96 -16.24 -5.39
C VAL A 29 -7.05 -15.76 -6.34
N ASN A 30 -8.27 -16.26 -6.15
CA ASN A 30 -9.35 -16.05 -7.10
C ASN A 30 -8.90 -16.47 -8.51
N SER A 31 -8.78 -15.53 -9.45
CA SER A 31 -8.36 -15.83 -10.83
C SER A 31 -6.90 -15.49 -11.11
N TRP A 32 -6.12 -14.94 -10.13
CA TRP A 32 -4.84 -14.31 -10.38
C TRP A 32 -3.68 -14.97 -9.64
N ARG A 33 -2.48 -14.93 -10.22
CA ARG A 33 -1.23 -15.31 -9.57
C ARG A 33 -0.70 -14.12 -8.77
N MET A 34 -0.69 -14.23 -7.45
CA MET A 34 -0.24 -13.19 -6.52
C MET A 34 1.12 -13.56 -5.94
N HIS A 35 2.06 -12.63 -6.08
CA HIS A 35 3.39 -12.71 -5.48
C HIS A 35 3.36 -12.25 -4.03
N TYR A 36 4.22 -12.84 -3.22
CA TYR A 36 4.52 -12.39 -1.85
C TYR A 36 5.88 -12.92 -1.40
N ILE A 37 6.49 -12.26 -0.42
CA ILE A 37 7.55 -12.86 0.40
C ILE A 37 6.99 -13.22 1.77
N ASP A 38 7.65 -14.19 2.45
CA ASP A 38 7.23 -14.71 3.75
C ASP A 38 8.50 -15.10 4.52
N GLU A 39 8.93 -14.22 5.40
CA GLU A 39 10.22 -14.25 6.06
C GLU A 39 10.09 -14.23 7.59
N GLY A 40 10.99 -14.94 8.26
CA GLY A 40 11.00 -15.03 9.74
C GLY A 40 9.93 -15.96 10.31
N ALA A 41 9.67 -15.81 11.60
CA ALA A 41 8.71 -16.61 12.35
C ALA A 41 8.07 -15.77 13.46
N GLY A 42 6.97 -16.27 14.05
CA GLY A 42 6.23 -15.56 15.11
C GLY A 42 4.96 -14.89 14.62
N ASP A 43 4.51 -13.86 15.33
CA ASP A 43 3.28 -13.13 14.99
C ASP A 43 3.42 -12.39 13.65
N PRO A 44 2.44 -12.55 12.74
CA PRO A 44 2.55 -12.00 11.39
C PRO A 44 2.43 -10.47 11.34
N VAL A 45 3.33 -9.84 10.58
CA VAL A 45 3.26 -8.44 10.14
C VAL A 45 3.08 -8.41 8.64
N VAL A 46 1.93 -7.94 8.17
CA VAL A 46 1.58 -7.87 6.75
C VAL A 46 1.80 -6.44 6.25
N LEU A 47 2.73 -6.25 5.32
CA LEU A 47 3.15 -4.95 4.82
C LEU A 47 2.51 -4.68 3.46
N LEU A 48 1.62 -3.67 3.37
CA LEU A 48 0.80 -3.39 2.20
C LEU A 48 1.22 -2.07 1.54
N HIS A 49 1.75 -2.18 0.33
CA HIS A 49 2.17 -1.07 -0.51
C HIS A 49 0.99 -0.38 -1.21
N GLY A 50 1.26 0.79 -1.79
CA GLY A 50 0.33 1.54 -2.62
C GLY A 50 0.78 1.71 -4.07
N ASN A 51 0.25 2.72 -4.74
CA ASN A 51 0.50 3.04 -6.14
C ASN A 51 1.65 4.09 -6.26
N PRO A 52 2.67 3.89 -7.08
CA PRO A 52 2.95 2.80 -8.02
C PRO A 52 3.95 1.76 -7.45
N ALA A 53 4.09 1.71 -6.15
CA ALA A 53 5.07 0.84 -5.48
C ALA A 53 4.70 -0.65 -5.54
N TRP A 54 5.57 -1.49 -4.98
CA TRP A 54 5.40 -2.91 -4.78
C TRP A 54 6.17 -3.34 -3.52
N GLY A 55 6.24 -4.63 -3.23
CA GLY A 55 6.86 -5.14 -2.01
C GLY A 55 8.26 -4.61 -1.72
N PHE A 56 9.05 -4.27 -2.73
CA PHE A 56 10.39 -3.67 -2.60
C PHE A 56 10.40 -2.39 -1.74
N LEU A 57 9.29 -1.67 -1.66
CA LEU A 57 9.13 -0.51 -0.78
C LEU A 57 9.45 -0.84 0.68
N TYR A 58 9.22 -2.07 1.08
CA TYR A 58 9.40 -2.55 2.45
C TYR A 58 10.74 -3.26 2.70
N ARG A 59 11.69 -3.22 1.75
CA ARG A 59 12.99 -3.92 1.89
C ARG A 59 13.73 -3.57 3.19
N LYS A 60 13.62 -2.31 3.63
CA LYS A 60 14.25 -1.84 4.87
C LYS A 60 13.50 -2.23 6.16
N PHE A 61 12.30 -2.81 6.05
CA PHE A 61 11.48 -3.26 7.17
C PHE A 61 11.74 -4.73 7.52
N VAL A 62 12.02 -5.57 6.53
CA VAL A 62 12.02 -7.03 6.71
C VAL A 62 13.04 -7.46 7.76
N LYS A 63 14.30 -7.01 7.62
CA LYS A 63 15.36 -7.40 8.57
C LYS A 63 15.09 -6.96 10.01
N PRO A 64 14.75 -5.68 10.32
CA PRO A 64 14.44 -5.27 11.69
C PRO A 64 13.24 -6.00 12.30
N LEU A 65 12.20 -6.27 11.52
CA LEU A 65 11.02 -6.97 12.02
C LEU A 65 11.30 -8.46 12.27
N THR A 66 12.01 -9.13 11.36
CA THR A 66 12.36 -10.55 11.56
C THR A 66 13.36 -10.76 12.68
N ALA A 67 14.32 -9.83 12.84
CA ALA A 67 15.26 -9.84 13.96
C ALA A 67 14.55 -9.68 15.32
N ALA A 68 13.41 -8.99 15.37
CA ALA A 68 12.55 -8.88 16.54
C ALA A 68 11.57 -10.07 16.71
N GLY A 69 11.77 -11.18 15.99
CA GLY A 69 10.95 -12.39 16.11
C GLY A 69 9.56 -12.25 15.48
N ARG A 70 9.39 -11.42 14.46
CA ARG A 70 8.13 -11.28 13.71
C ARG A 70 8.22 -12.07 12.39
N ARG A 71 7.08 -12.65 11.96
CA ARG A 71 6.92 -13.20 10.62
C ARG A 71 6.44 -12.10 9.69
N VAL A 72 7.22 -11.77 8.65
CA VAL A 72 6.95 -10.66 7.75
C VAL A 72 6.40 -11.17 6.43
N ILE A 73 5.22 -10.70 6.04
CA ILE A 73 4.56 -11.04 4.80
C ILE A 73 4.39 -9.77 3.98
N VAL A 74 4.96 -9.76 2.77
CA VAL A 74 4.88 -8.62 1.87
C VAL A 74 4.27 -9.07 0.55
N PRO A 75 2.95 -8.94 0.38
CA PRO A 75 2.30 -9.25 -0.88
C PRO A 75 2.45 -8.09 -1.87
N ASP A 76 2.62 -8.43 -3.15
CA ASP A 76 2.39 -7.49 -4.25
C ASP A 76 0.92 -7.52 -4.62
N MET A 77 0.25 -6.37 -4.60
CA MET A 77 -1.14 -6.31 -5.05
C MET A 77 -1.24 -6.65 -6.54
N ILE A 78 -2.34 -7.29 -6.93
CA ILE A 78 -2.61 -7.60 -8.35
C ILE A 78 -2.50 -6.33 -9.19
N GLY A 79 -1.71 -6.39 -10.27
CA GLY A 79 -1.36 -5.24 -11.10
C GLY A 79 -0.01 -4.60 -10.78
N PHE A 80 0.67 -5.01 -9.69
CA PHE A 80 1.96 -4.47 -9.26
C PHE A 80 3.01 -5.56 -9.03
N GLY A 81 4.26 -5.13 -8.89
CA GLY A 81 5.39 -5.97 -8.55
C GLY A 81 5.50 -7.21 -9.44
N LEU A 82 5.74 -8.35 -8.83
CA LEU A 82 5.81 -9.65 -9.50
C LEU A 82 4.43 -10.35 -9.59
N SER A 83 3.37 -9.75 -9.07
CA SER A 83 2.01 -10.24 -9.26
C SER A 83 1.52 -10.09 -10.70
N GLU A 84 0.55 -10.90 -11.06
CA GLU A 84 -0.11 -10.85 -12.37
C GLU A 84 -0.73 -9.46 -12.62
N LYS A 85 -0.63 -8.97 -13.85
CA LYS A 85 -1.05 -7.63 -14.26
C LYS A 85 -2.20 -7.68 -15.26
N PRO A 86 -3.45 -7.82 -14.80
CA PRO A 86 -4.62 -7.83 -15.69
C PRO A 86 -4.76 -6.51 -16.44
N VAL A 87 -5.02 -6.59 -17.74
CA VAL A 87 -5.24 -5.42 -18.60
C VAL A 87 -6.69 -4.93 -18.62
N ARG A 88 -7.54 -5.47 -17.74
CA ARG A 88 -8.94 -5.07 -17.60
C ARG A 88 -9.11 -4.20 -16.35
N GLU A 89 -9.56 -2.97 -16.53
CA GLU A 89 -9.79 -2.02 -15.42
C GLU A 89 -10.71 -2.60 -14.33
N GLN A 90 -11.71 -3.41 -14.71
CA GLN A 90 -12.66 -4.03 -13.77
C GLN A 90 -12.00 -5.02 -12.80
N ALA A 91 -10.83 -5.58 -13.14
CA ALA A 91 -10.06 -6.46 -12.26
C ALA A 91 -9.43 -5.71 -11.06
N HIS A 92 -9.44 -4.38 -11.11
CA HIS A 92 -8.71 -3.52 -10.17
C HIS A 92 -9.63 -2.72 -9.24
N SER A 93 -10.82 -3.23 -8.93
CA SER A 93 -11.69 -2.59 -7.93
C SER A 93 -11.11 -2.75 -6.51
N LEU A 94 -11.41 -1.81 -5.62
CA LEU A 94 -11.02 -1.90 -4.21
C LEU A 94 -11.54 -3.20 -3.57
N ASP A 95 -12.80 -3.57 -3.84
CA ASP A 95 -13.38 -4.84 -3.38
C ASP A 95 -12.61 -6.06 -3.91
N GLY A 96 -12.17 -6.01 -5.17
CA GLY A 96 -11.34 -7.06 -5.78
C GLY A 96 -9.98 -7.19 -5.08
N HIS A 97 -9.32 -6.08 -4.76
CA HIS A 97 -8.05 -6.09 -4.03
C HIS A 97 -8.22 -6.60 -2.59
N ILE A 98 -9.28 -6.20 -1.89
CA ILE A 98 -9.62 -6.74 -0.56
C ILE A 98 -9.87 -8.25 -0.63
N ALA A 99 -10.62 -8.71 -1.64
CA ALA A 99 -10.90 -10.13 -1.83
C ALA A 99 -9.63 -10.94 -2.16
N ASN A 100 -8.72 -10.39 -2.99
CA ASN A 100 -7.44 -11.03 -3.32
C ASN A 100 -6.54 -11.12 -2.09
N LEU A 101 -6.39 -10.04 -1.32
CA LEU A 101 -5.66 -10.07 -0.06
C LEU A 101 -6.25 -11.08 0.91
N THR A 102 -7.58 -11.11 1.06
CA THR A 102 -8.28 -12.08 1.90
C THR A 102 -7.99 -13.51 1.45
N GLY A 103 -8.04 -13.79 0.16
CA GLY A 103 -7.73 -15.09 -0.42
C GLY A 103 -6.31 -15.54 -0.12
N LEU A 104 -5.32 -14.64 -0.26
CA LEU A 104 -3.92 -14.92 0.07
C LEU A 104 -3.75 -15.24 1.55
N LEU A 105 -4.19 -14.33 2.43
CA LEU A 105 -3.96 -14.45 3.87
C LEU A 105 -4.70 -15.66 4.47
N ARG A 106 -5.85 -16.07 3.91
CA ARG A 106 -6.53 -17.31 4.29
C ARG A 106 -5.78 -18.55 3.83
N GLN A 107 -5.25 -18.58 2.60
CA GLN A 107 -4.44 -19.70 2.11
C GLN A 107 -3.13 -19.88 2.89
N LEU A 108 -2.58 -18.81 3.44
CA LEU A 108 -1.40 -18.84 4.33
C LEU A 108 -1.76 -19.08 5.80
N ASP A 109 -3.04 -19.25 6.12
CA ASP A 109 -3.63 -19.30 7.46
C ASP A 109 -3.11 -18.20 8.39
N ILE A 110 -3.02 -16.98 7.88
CA ILE A 110 -2.58 -15.84 8.68
C ILE A 110 -3.66 -15.48 9.69
N ARG A 111 -3.26 -15.47 10.96
CA ARG A 111 -4.06 -15.10 12.13
C ARG A 111 -3.24 -14.17 13.01
N ASN A 112 -3.90 -13.42 13.89
CA ASN A 112 -3.25 -12.49 14.80
C ASN A 112 -2.32 -11.50 14.11
N ALA A 113 -2.70 -11.06 12.89
CA ALA A 113 -1.85 -10.23 12.04
C ALA A 113 -1.82 -8.76 12.48
N THR A 114 -0.66 -8.14 12.38
CA THR A 114 -0.54 -6.68 12.35
C THR A 114 -0.57 -6.22 10.89
N MET A 115 -1.55 -5.38 10.55
CA MET A 115 -1.66 -4.83 9.19
C MET A 115 -0.94 -3.49 9.11
N VAL A 116 0.11 -3.39 8.30
CA VAL A 116 0.85 -2.16 8.03
C VAL A 116 0.39 -1.61 6.68
N CYS A 117 -0.26 -0.48 6.70
CA CYS A 117 -1.06 0.07 5.62
C CYS A 117 -0.49 1.39 5.12
N HIS A 118 -0.14 1.48 3.84
CA HIS A 118 0.36 2.69 3.20
C HIS A 118 -0.36 2.95 1.87
N ASP A 119 -0.72 4.21 1.58
CA ASP A 119 -1.38 4.65 0.36
C ASP A 119 -2.60 3.76 0.03
N TRP A 120 -2.75 3.18 -1.17
CA TRP A 120 -3.82 2.23 -1.51
C TRP A 120 -3.77 0.91 -0.72
N GLY A 121 -2.64 0.57 -0.12
CA GLY A 121 -2.57 -0.49 0.88
C GLY A 121 -3.39 -0.18 2.13
N GLY A 122 -3.70 1.10 2.40
CA GLY A 122 -4.60 1.53 3.46
C GLY A 122 -6.03 1.03 3.28
N PRO A 123 -6.78 1.51 2.28
CA PRO A 123 -8.14 1.05 2.05
C PRO A 123 -8.25 -0.48 1.88
N THR A 124 -7.22 -1.10 1.26
CA THR A 124 -7.17 -2.56 1.05
C THR A 124 -6.98 -3.31 2.37
N GLY A 125 -5.96 -2.93 3.16
CA GLY A 125 -5.64 -3.59 4.43
C GLY A 125 -6.68 -3.34 5.52
N LEU A 126 -7.18 -2.10 5.61
CA LEU A 126 -8.27 -1.75 6.53
C LEU A 126 -9.56 -2.49 6.13
N GLY A 127 -9.84 -2.61 4.83
CA GLY A 127 -10.97 -3.39 4.35
C GLY A 127 -10.87 -4.87 4.73
N PHE A 128 -9.67 -5.45 4.63
CA PHE A 128 -9.42 -6.81 5.14
C PHE A 128 -9.64 -6.90 6.65
N ALA A 129 -9.01 -6.00 7.43
CA ALA A 129 -9.07 -6.03 8.89
C ALA A 129 -10.49 -5.93 9.42
N LEU A 130 -11.28 -4.99 8.88
CA LEU A 130 -12.66 -4.77 9.30
C LEU A 130 -13.61 -5.90 8.86
N SER A 131 -13.28 -6.61 7.78
CA SER A 131 -14.06 -7.78 7.31
C SER A 131 -13.63 -9.10 7.97
N ASN A 132 -12.46 -9.17 8.62
CA ASN A 132 -11.93 -10.36 9.26
C ASN A 132 -11.29 -10.01 10.63
N PRO A 133 -12.08 -9.45 11.57
CA PRO A 133 -11.54 -8.91 12.82
C PRO A 133 -10.90 -9.99 13.73
N ASP A 134 -11.31 -11.24 13.59
CA ASP A 134 -10.75 -12.41 14.27
C ASP A 134 -9.33 -12.78 13.81
N ARG A 135 -8.86 -12.22 12.70
CA ARG A 135 -7.54 -12.50 12.11
C ARG A 135 -6.52 -11.38 12.34
N VAL A 136 -6.96 -10.23 12.87
CA VAL A 136 -6.13 -9.03 13.02
C VAL A 136 -6.02 -8.65 14.48
N ARG A 137 -4.78 -8.37 14.93
CA ARG A 137 -4.49 -7.93 16.30
C ARG A 137 -4.23 -6.44 16.43
N ALA A 138 -3.68 -5.81 15.38
CA ALA A 138 -3.27 -4.42 15.42
C ALA A 138 -3.21 -3.80 14.02
N LEU A 139 -3.24 -2.48 13.97
CA LEU A 139 -3.08 -1.68 12.76
C LEU A 139 -1.88 -0.74 12.89
N VAL A 140 -1.14 -0.58 11.79
CA VAL A 140 -0.16 0.50 11.60
C VAL A 140 -0.58 1.25 10.34
N ILE A 141 -0.88 2.52 10.50
CA ILE A 141 -1.46 3.36 9.43
C ILE A 141 -0.45 4.45 9.07
N MET A 142 -0.01 4.48 7.81
CA MET A 142 1.02 5.38 7.30
C MET A 142 0.56 6.04 6.00
N SER A 143 0.58 7.37 5.93
CA SER A 143 0.38 8.13 4.68
C SER A 143 -0.73 7.55 3.79
N THR A 144 -1.95 7.47 4.33
CA THR A 144 -3.13 6.87 3.67
C THR A 144 -4.43 7.50 4.14
N TRP A 145 -5.55 6.99 3.64
CA TRP A 145 -6.91 7.42 4.00
C TRP A 145 -7.89 6.24 4.01
N ALA A 146 -9.09 6.46 4.55
CA ALA A 146 -10.13 5.43 4.62
C ALA A 146 -11.57 6.01 4.61
N TRP A 147 -11.76 7.17 4.00
CA TRP A 147 -13.06 7.88 3.90
C TRP A 147 -13.21 8.54 2.54
N PRO A 148 -14.44 8.95 2.14
CA PRO A 148 -14.61 9.80 0.98
C PRO A 148 -13.80 11.10 1.11
N LEU A 149 -13.16 11.54 0.02
CA LEU A 149 -12.34 12.75 -0.03
C LEU A 149 -13.06 13.84 -0.83
N PRO A 150 -13.92 14.66 -0.20
CA PRO A 150 -14.61 15.72 -0.92
C PRO A 150 -13.60 16.74 -1.49
N PRO A 151 -13.89 17.35 -2.65
CA PRO A 151 -13.00 18.28 -3.33
C PRO A 151 -12.49 19.43 -2.45
N ALA A 152 -13.28 19.88 -1.48
CA ALA A 152 -12.90 20.94 -0.55
C ALA A 152 -11.70 20.54 0.34
N GLU A 153 -11.64 19.29 0.79
CA GLU A 153 -10.53 18.75 1.60
C GLU A 153 -9.31 18.41 0.74
N PHE A 154 -9.53 18.10 -0.53
CA PHE A 154 -8.50 17.62 -1.46
C PHE A 154 -7.98 18.72 -2.41
N HIS A 155 -8.49 19.92 -2.30
CA HIS A 155 -8.38 20.98 -3.31
C HIS A 155 -6.94 21.43 -3.63
N LYS A 156 -6.02 21.46 -2.67
CA LYS A 156 -4.60 21.81 -2.91
C LYS A 156 -3.86 20.75 -3.73
N ARG A 157 -4.35 19.51 -3.69
CA ARG A 157 -3.79 18.33 -4.37
C ARG A 157 -4.57 17.95 -5.63
N ILE A 158 -5.74 18.57 -5.82
CA ILE A 158 -6.68 18.17 -6.87
C ILE A 158 -6.15 18.44 -8.28
N PHE A 159 -5.30 19.45 -8.46
CA PHE A 159 -4.81 19.81 -9.79
C PHE A 159 -3.95 18.69 -10.41
N PRO A 160 -2.91 18.15 -9.74
CA PRO A 160 -2.19 16.99 -10.26
C PRO A 160 -3.10 15.78 -10.51
N TRP A 161 -4.04 15.52 -9.60
CA TRP A 161 -4.99 14.41 -9.75
C TRP A 161 -5.95 14.60 -10.92
N ARG A 162 -6.48 15.80 -11.14
CA ARG A 162 -7.30 16.10 -12.32
C ARG A 162 -6.53 15.90 -13.61
N MET A 163 -5.28 16.34 -13.66
CA MET A 163 -4.42 16.14 -14.81
C MET A 163 -4.15 14.65 -15.08
N MET A 164 -3.82 13.88 -14.03
CA MET A 164 -3.63 12.44 -14.13
C MET A 164 -4.91 11.69 -14.53
N ASN A 165 -6.07 12.21 -14.15
CA ASN A 165 -7.38 11.63 -14.49
C ASN A 165 -7.93 12.08 -15.85
N ALA A 166 -7.33 13.09 -16.48
CA ALA A 166 -7.79 13.56 -17.79
C ALA A 166 -7.64 12.45 -18.86
N PRO A 167 -8.66 12.22 -19.71
CA PRO A 167 -8.75 11.04 -20.57
C PRO A 167 -7.55 10.79 -21.50
N LEU A 168 -6.87 11.86 -21.95
CA LEU A 168 -5.69 11.75 -22.82
C LEU A 168 -4.38 11.94 -22.05
N ILE A 169 -4.37 12.81 -21.03
CA ILE A 169 -3.16 13.18 -20.29
C ILE A 169 -2.73 12.05 -19.36
N GLY A 170 -3.65 11.48 -18.59
CA GLY A 170 -3.35 10.39 -17.66
C GLY A 170 -2.72 9.18 -18.35
N PRO A 171 -3.37 8.55 -19.35
CA PRO A 171 -2.78 7.45 -20.09
C PRO A 171 -1.45 7.80 -20.77
N TYR A 172 -1.28 9.01 -21.24
CA TYR A 172 -0.04 9.46 -21.85
C TYR A 172 1.10 9.59 -20.83
N LEU A 173 0.89 10.32 -19.74
CA LEU A 173 1.93 10.55 -18.74
C LEU A 173 2.22 9.28 -17.91
N LEU A 174 1.19 8.64 -17.39
CA LEU A 174 1.35 7.54 -16.46
C LEU A 174 1.49 6.18 -17.17
N GLY A 175 0.68 5.96 -18.21
CA GLY A 175 0.74 4.73 -19.01
C GLY A 175 1.94 4.70 -19.97
N ARG A 176 2.06 5.72 -20.85
CA ARG A 176 3.12 5.72 -21.88
C ARG A 176 4.51 6.05 -21.33
N HIS A 177 4.61 7.04 -20.44
CA HIS A 177 5.90 7.56 -19.95
C HIS A 177 6.27 7.12 -18.53
N ASN A 178 5.47 6.27 -17.86
CA ASN A 178 5.73 5.80 -16.51
C ASN A 178 6.03 6.94 -15.50
N ALA A 179 5.42 8.10 -15.69
CA ALA A 179 5.77 9.30 -14.94
C ALA A 179 5.55 9.16 -13.44
N LEU A 180 4.65 8.26 -13.00
CA LEU A 180 4.38 8.08 -11.58
C LEU A 180 5.50 7.29 -10.89
N ALA A 181 5.92 6.13 -11.43
CA ALA A 181 6.99 5.32 -10.87
C ALA A 181 8.36 5.98 -10.98
N GLY A 182 8.59 6.78 -12.03
CA GLY A 182 9.81 7.55 -12.17
C GLY A 182 9.75 8.88 -11.41
N ARG A 183 9.37 9.95 -12.11
CA ARG A 183 9.39 11.31 -11.56
C ARG A 183 8.47 11.51 -10.36
N GLY A 184 7.32 10.85 -10.33
CA GLY A 184 6.37 10.97 -9.22
C GLY A 184 6.98 10.49 -7.90
N MET A 185 7.54 9.29 -7.88
CA MET A 185 8.21 8.75 -6.69
C MET A 185 9.45 9.58 -6.33
N TYR A 186 10.29 9.94 -7.32
CA TYR A 186 11.47 10.79 -7.12
C TYR A 186 11.14 12.11 -6.40
N LEU A 187 10.01 12.75 -6.74
CA LEU A 187 9.57 13.99 -6.09
C LEU A 187 8.95 13.75 -4.72
N SER A 188 8.58 12.52 -4.41
CA SER A 188 7.86 12.13 -3.20
C SER A 188 8.74 11.42 -2.16
N VAL A 189 10.07 11.61 -2.25
CA VAL A 189 11.07 11.23 -1.25
C VAL A 189 11.91 12.46 -0.86
N VAL A 190 12.55 12.42 0.31
CA VAL A 190 13.45 13.48 0.79
C VAL A 190 14.83 13.31 0.16
N ASP A 191 15.46 12.15 0.31
CA ASP A 191 16.76 11.84 -0.28
C ASP A 191 16.63 11.37 -1.73
N ARG A 192 16.45 12.34 -2.62
CA ARG A 192 16.27 12.10 -4.05
C ARG A 192 17.49 11.51 -4.73
N THR A 193 18.68 11.82 -4.25
CA THR A 193 19.93 11.31 -4.82
C THR A 193 20.04 9.82 -4.54
N ARG A 194 19.89 9.42 -3.29
CA ARG A 194 19.91 8.02 -2.91
C ARG A 194 18.79 7.23 -3.60
N PHE A 195 17.57 7.77 -3.63
CA PHE A 195 16.45 7.12 -4.32
C PHE A 195 16.72 6.87 -5.80
N ARG A 196 17.24 7.88 -6.52
CA ARG A 196 17.60 7.76 -7.94
C ARG A 196 18.64 6.67 -8.17
N ASP A 197 19.67 6.62 -7.33
CA ASP A 197 20.83 5.77 -7.53
C ASP A 197 20.56 4.31 -7.08
N GLU A 198 19.74 4.11 -6.05
CA GLU A 198 19.48 2.79 -5.44
C GLU A 198 18.15 2.14 -5.83
N ALA A 199 17.08 2.91 -6.09
CA ALA A 199 15.74 2.37 -6.14
C ALA A 199 14.91 2.73 -7.38
N GLN A 200 15.12 3.91 -7.98
CA GLN A 200 14.24 4.41 -9.04
C GLN A 200 14.13 3.43 -10.22
N SER A 201 15.24 2.88 -10.68
CA SER A 201 15.25 1.93 -11.81
C SER A 201 14.48 0.65 -11.51
N VAL A 202 14.43 0.23 -10.25
CA VAL A 202 13.66 -0.94 -9.79
C VAL A 202 12.16 -0.70 -9.92
N TYR A 203 11.68 0.47 -9.48
CA TYR A 203 10.26 0.83 -9.60
C TYR A 203 9.83 1.05 -11.04
N GLU A 204 10.68 1.65 -11.86
CA GLU A 204 10.40 1.82 -13.29
C GLU A 204 10.42 0.49 -14.04
N GLY A 205 11.40 -0.35 -13.76
CA GLY A 205 11.63 -1.62 -14.47
C GLY A 205 10.56 -2.67 -14.24
N ILE A 206 9.91 -2.68 -13.07
CA ILE A 206 8.82 -3.63 -12.77
C ILE A 206 7.54 -3.33 -13.55
N LEU A 207 7.44 -2.16 -14.15
CA LEU A 207 6.33 -1.66 -14.97
C LEU A 207 6.83 -1.34 -16.41
N PRO A 208 7.26 -2.35 -17.19
CA PRO A 208 8.04 -2.15 -18.41
C PRO A 208 7.25 -1.52 -19.57
N ASP A 209 5.96 -1.75 -19.64
CA ASP A 209 5.13 -1.35 -20.77
C ASP A 209 3.79 -0.71 -20.35
N PRO A 210 3.07 -0.03 -21.27
CA PRO A 210 1.81 0.64 -20.94
C PRO A 210 0.72 -0.28 -20.40
N ALA A 211 0.70 -1.56 -20.77
CA ALA A 211 -0.29 -2.52 -20.27
C ALA A 211 0.03 -2.89 -18.81
N ALA A 212 1.31 -3.09 -18.47
CA ALA A 212 1.75 -3.30 -17.08
C ALA A 212 1.46 -2.09 -16.19
N ARG A 213 1.37 -0.89 -16.75
CA ARG A 213 1.09 0.36 -16.03
C ARG A 213 -0.39 0.71 -15.92
N LEU A 214 -1.29 -0.16 -16.39
CA LEU A 214 -2.73 0.14 -16.38
C LEU A 214 -3.21 0.64 -15.02
N LEU A 215 -2.82 -0.03 -13.94
CA LEU A 215 -3.28 0.30 -12.61
C LEU A 215 -2.73 1.64 -12.09
N THR A 216 -1.53 2.04 -12.50
CA THR A 216 -0.91 3.29 -12.05
C THR A 216 -1.75 4.53 -12.41
N TRP A 217 -2.48 4.49 -13.53
CA TRP A 217 -3.33 5.59 -13.97
C TRP A 217 -4.84 5.33 -13.81
N THR A 218 -5.26 4.09 -13.55
CA THR A 218 -6.68 3.80 -13.28
C THR A 218 -7.03 3.99 -11.81
N TRP A 219 -6.16 3.64 -10.87
CA TRP A 219 -6.42 3.83 -9.44
C TRP A 219 -6.66 5.29 -9.01
N PRO A 220 -5.93 6.30 -9.47
CA PRO A 220 -6.29 7.69 -9.20
C PRO A 220 -7.74 8.05 -9.51
N ARG A 221 -8.35 7.37 -10.49
CA ARG A 221 -9.77 7.56 -10.89
C ARG A 221 -10.77 6.92 -9.92
N TRP A 222 -10.29 6.11 -8.99
CA TRP A 222 -11.11 5.49 -7.95
C TRP A 222 -11.11 6.28 -6.65
N ILE A 223 -10.38 7.39 -6.57
CA ILE A 223 -10.42 8.28 -5.40
C ILE A 223 -11.84 8.82 -5.26
N PRO A 224 -12.49 8.61 -4.09
CA PRO A 224 -13.91 8.89 -3.91
C PRO A 224 -14.16 10.36 -3.63
N LEU A 225 -14.09 11.20 -4.66
CA LEU A 225 -14.26 12.66 -4.58
C LEU A 225 -15.74 13.07 -4.44
N ASP A 226 -16.66 12.26 -4.91
CA ASP A 226 -18.10 12.46 -4.84
C ASP A 226 -18.84 11.11 -4.84
N ASP A 227 -20.16 11.13 -4.64
CA ASP A 227 -20.99 9.95 -4.52
C ASP A 227 -21.18 9.15 -5.83
N THR A 228 -20.78 9.72 -6.95
CA THR A 228 -20.75 9.04 -8.25
C THR A 228 -19.45 8.29 -8.50
N ALA A 229 -18.41 8.55 -7.69
CA ALA A 229 -17.09 7.91 -7.83
C ALA A 229 -17.18 6.41 -7.55
N ARG A 230 -16.46 5.64 -8.36
CA ARG A 230 -16.31 4.19 -8.16
C ARG A 230 -15.70 3.92 -6.78
N GLY A 231 -16.31 3.02 -6.02
CA GLY A 231 -15.85 2.69 -4.67
C GLY A 231 -16.31 3.63 -3.56
N PHE A 232 -16.99 4.75 -3.84
CA PHE A 232 -17.47 5.70 -2.83
C PHE A 232 -18.16 5.00 -1.65
N ARG A 233 -19.12 4.10 -1.93
CA ARG A 233 -19.84 3.32 -0.91
C ARG A 233 -18.91 2.46 -0.05
N ARG A 234 -17.82 1.96 -0.63
CA ARG A 234 -16.82 1.18 0.12
C ARG A 234 -16.05 2.08 1.08
N PHE A 235 -15.71 3.30 0.69
CA PHE A 235 -15.05 4.26 1.58
C PHE A 235 -15.98 4.77 2.69
N GLU A 236 -17.27 5.00 2.42
CA GLU A 236 -18.27 5.26 3.47
C GLU A 236 -18.36 4.10 4.47
N TRP A 237 -18.31 2.86 3.97
CA TRP A 237 -18.32 1.67 4.83
C TRP A 237 -17.03 1.60 5.67
N LEU A 238 -15.84 1.84 5.08
CA LEU A 238 -14.57 1.86 5.80
C LEU A 238 -14.59 2.87 6.94
N GLU A 239 -15.00 4.10 6.66
CA GLU A 239 -15.11 5.16 7.67
C GLU A 239 -16.05 4.77 8.81
N ARG A 240 -17.23 4.27 8.49
CA ARG A 240 -18.22 3.86 9.48
C ARG A 240 -17.74 2.72 10.37
N GLU A 241 -17.10 1.70 9.78
CA GLU A 241 -16.61 0.55 10.55
C GLU A 241 -15.33 0.88 11.35
N LEU A 242 -14.46 1.76 10.85
CA LEU A 242 -13.31 2.26 11.61
C LEU A 242 -13.75 2.94 12.91
N ARG A 243 -14.81 3.74 12.91
CA ARG A 243 -15.35 4.37 14.12
C ARG A 243 -15.73 3.38 15.23
N LYS A 244 -16.05 2.14 14.85
CA LYS A 244 -16.41 1.07 15.78
C LYS A 244 -15.21 0.20 16.19
N SER A 245 -14.12 0.34 15.46
CA SER A 245 -12.93 -0.49 15.63
C SER A 245 -12.26 -0.26 17.00
N LYS A 246 -11.76 -1.33 17.58
CA LYS A 246 -10.99 -1.35 18.82
C LYS A 246 -9.58 -1.88 18.63
N PHE A 247 -9.12 -2.07 17.38
CA PHE A 247 -7.77 -2.52 17.15
C PHE A 247 -6.75 -1.55 17.74
N PRO A 248 -5.79 -2.01 18.57
CA PRO A 248 -4.61 -1.22 18.86
C PRO A 248 -4.03 -0.66 17.56
N THR A 249 -3.82 0.65 17.52
CA THR A 249 -3.45 1.34 16.27
C THR A 249 -2.29 2.29 16.50
N LEU A 250 -1.25 2.17 15.67
CA LEU A 250 -0.15 3.12 15.55
C LEU A 250 -0.34 3.96 14.28
N LEU A 251 -0.27 5.27 14.43
CA LEU A 251 -0.20 6.21 13.31
C LEU A 251 1.26 6.62 13.10
N VAL A 252 1.73 6.59 11.84
CA VAL A 252 3.06 7.07 11.43
C VAL A 252 2.88 8.09 10.31
N GLY A 253 3.65 9.16 10.33
CA GLY A 253 3.58 10.22 9.31
C GLY A 253 4.95 10.70 8.86
N GLY A 254 5.08 11.01 7.57
CA GLY A 254 6.22 11.76 7.05
C GLY A 254 6.06 13.26 7.39
N ARG A 255 7.14 13.89 7.92
CA ARG A 255 7.10 15.34 8.24
C ARG A 255 6.86 16.20 7.01
N GLU A 256 7.37 15.74 5.88
CA GLU A 256 7.37 16.42 4.59
C GLU A 256 6.34 15.83 3.60
N ASP A 257 5.42 14.96 4.06
CA ASP A 257 4.38 14.37 3.21
C ASP A 257 3.37 15.45 2.79
N GLU A 258 3.35 15.73 1.48
CA GLU A 258 2.45 16.68 0.86
C GLU A 258 1.19 16.02 0.29
N VAL A 259 1.16 14.68 0.21
CA VAL A 259 0.02 13.91 -0.31
C VAL A 259 -0.98 13.62 0.81
N PHE A 260 -0.51 13.02 1.91
CA PHE A 260 -1.29 12.74 3.09
C PHE A 260 -0.63 13.40 4.31
N ASP A 261 -0.68 14.73 4.37
CA ASP A 261 -0.03 15.48 5.45
C ASP A 261 -0.57 15.05 6.83
N HIS A 262 0.36 14.87 7.75
CA HIS A 262 0.04 14.35 9.08
C HIS A 262 -0.93 15.22 9.88
N LYS A 263 -0.97 16.54 9.62
CA LYS A 263 -1.87 17.46 10.34
C LYS A 263 -3.34 17.23 9.98
N THR A 264 -3.62 16.89 8.74
CA THR A 264 -4.97 16.61 8.25
C THR A 264 -5.33 15.13 8.44
N PHE A 265 -4.52 14.23 7.87
CA PHE A 265 -4.89 12.82 7.78
C PHE A 265 -4.73 12.07 9.11
N ALA A 266 -3.64 12.30 9.87
CA ALA A 266 -3.50 11.67 11.18
C ALA A 266 -4.51 12.22 12.18
N THR A 267 -4.87 13.51 12.11
CA THR A 267 -5.95 14.10 12.93
C THR A 267 -7.26 13.41 12.62
N ARG A 268 -7.59 13.22 11.34
CA ARG A 268 -8.82 12.53 10.94
C ARG A 268 -8.83 11.07 11.41
N PHE A 269 -7.71 10.35 11.31
CA PHE A 269 -7.62 9.00 11.87
C PHE A 269 -7.82 9.00 13.39
N LYS A 270 -7.32 9.99 14.15
CA LYS A 270 -7.58 10.11 15.59
C LYS A 270 -9.03 10.39 15.93
N GLU A 271 -9.74 11.12 15.11
CA GLU A 271 -11.20 11.31 15.27
C GLU A 271 -11.96 9.97 15.07
N LEU A 272 -11.52 9.14 14.13
CA LEU A 272 -12.11 7.83 13.84
C LEU A 272 -11.69 6.78 14.88
N LEU A 273 -10.46 6.85 15.37
CA LEU A 273 -9.80 5.91 16.26
C LEU A 273 -9.18 6.68 17.45
N PRO A 274 -9.98 7.17 18.43
CA PRO A 274 -9.48 8.00 19.52
C PRO A 274 -8.40 7.31 20.39
N HIS A 275 -8.35 5.99 20.38
CA HIS A 275 -7.35 5.18 21.08
C HIS A 275 -6.04 4.98 20.30
N ALA A 276 -5.96 5.43 19.03
CA ALA A 276 -4.72 5.33 18.26
C ALA A 276 -3.59 6.13 18.90
N VAL A 277 -2.40 5.56 18.93
CA VAL A 277 -1.18 6.23 19.39
C VAL A 277 -0.45 6.90 18.22
N GLY A 278 0.39 7.89 18.52
CA GLY A 278 1.06 8.71 17.50
C GLY A 278 0.26 9.97 17.12
N PRO A 279 0.51 10.62 15.95
CA PRO A 279 1.43 10.11 14.94
C PRO A 279 2.91 10.16 15.37
N GLU A 280 3.60 9.05 15.16
CA GLU A 280 5.05 9.01 15.19
C GLU A 280 5.58 9.64 13.89
N LEU A 281 6.25 10.78 14.01
CA LEU A 281 6.73 11.53 12.86
C LEU A 281 8.17 11.16 12.53
N VAL A 282 8.40 10.77 11.28
CA VAL A 282 9.74 10.47 10.73
C VAL A 282 10.09 11.47 9.64
N THR A 283 11.40 11.55 9.30
CA THR A 283 11.81 12.23 8.07
C THR A 283 11.27 11.46 6.88
N GLY A 284 10.54 12.13 6.00
CA GLY A 284 9.99 11.46 4.81
C GLY A 284 8.86 12.24 4.19
N ARG A 285 8.76 12.09 2.88
CA ARG A 285 7.61 12.49 2.09
C ARG A 285 6.62 11.33 1.98
N HIS A 286 5.84 11.27 0.91
CA HIS A 286 4.82 10.24 0.74
C HIS A 286 5.39 8.80 0.80
N PHE A 287 6.55 8.56 0.17
CA PHE A 287 7.24 7.26 0.27
C PHE A 287 8.24 7.25 1.43
N LEU A 288 7.75 7.51 2.65
CA LEU A 288 8.54 7.61 3.88
C LEU A 288 9.35 6.33 4.20
N GLN A 289 8.97 5.20 3.63
CA GLN A 289 9.70 3.94 3.74
C GLN A 289 11.07 4.01 3.05
N GLU A 290 11.19 4.78 1.98
CA GLU A 290 12.47 5.02 1.31
C GLU A 290 13.43 5.82 2.18
N ASP A 291 12.92 6.84 2.85
CA ASP A 291 13.69 7.75 3.67
C ASP A 291 14.02 7.17 5.05
N SER A 292 13.03 6.62 5.75
CA SER A 292 13.11 6.22 7.18
C SER A 292 12.62 4.80 7.45
N GLY A 293 12.75 3.87 6.49
CA GLY A 293 12.17 2.53 6.60
C GLY A 293 12.61 1.75 7.84
N ALA A 294 13.91 1.75 8.18
CA ALA A 294 14.42 1.06 9.36
C ALA A 294 13.88 1.67 10.67
N GLU A 295 13.87 3.01 10.78
CA GLU A 295 13.31 3.74 11.92
C GLU A 295 11.82 3.41 12.13
N ILE A 296 11.06 3.35 11.04
CA ILE A 296 9.63 2.99 11.11
C ILE A 296 9.46 1.56 11.59
N ALA A 297 10.28 0.62 11.11
CA ALA A 297 10.23 -0.77 11.57
C ALA A 297 10.52 -0.91 13.07
N GLU A 298 11.48 -0.12 13.61
CA GLU A 298 11.76 -0.07 15.05
C GLU A 298 10.55 0.49 15.84
N LYS A 299 9.92 1.58 15.35
CA LYS A 299 8.70 2.12 15.98
C LYS A 299 7.56 1.09 15.98
N ILE A 300 7.42 0.30 14.92
CA ILE A 300 6.46 -0.81 14.88
C ILE A 300 6.79 -1.86 15.92
N ASN A 301 8.06 -2.28 16.05
CA ASN A 301 8.47 -3.23 17.08
C ASN A 301 8.15 -2.72 18.49
N HIS A 302 8.53 -1.49 18.82
CA HIS A 302 8.22 -0.88 20.12
C HIS A 302 6.71 -0.81 20.40
N PHE A 303 5.91 -0.54 19.39
CA PHE A 303 4.46 -0.54 19.52
C PHE A 303 3.92 -1.94 19.80
N LEU A 304 4.40 -2.95 19.07
CA LEU A 304 3.97 -4.33 19.23
C LEU A 304 4.42 -4.91 20.58
N ASP A 305 5.63 -4.61 21.03
CA ASP A 305 6.13 -5.04 22.35
C ASP A 305 5.28 -4.47 23.49
N ARG A 306 4.83 -3.22 23.36
CA ARG A 306 3.88 -2.63 24.35
C ARG A 306 2.54 -3.36 24.36
N ILE A 307 2.01 -3.75 23.19
CA ILE A 307 0.77 -4.53 23.13
C ILE A 307 0.97 -5.93 23.76
N ASP A 308 2.11 -6.56 23.51
CA ASP A 308 2.44 -7.88 24.05
C ASP A 308 2.66 -7.83 25.57
N GLY A 309 3.37 -6.82 26.06
CA GLY A 309 3.60 -6.60 27.49
C GLY A 309 2.35 -6.16 28.29
N SER A 310 1.30 -5.70 27.60
CA SER A 310 0.01 -5.34 28.19
C SER A 310 -0.99 -6.50 28.24
N LYS A 311 -0.60 -7.69 27.75
CA LYS A 311 -1.39 -8.92 27.92
C LYS A 311 -1.19 -9.45 29.35
N PRO A 312 -2.27 -9.77 30.08
CA PRO A 312 -2.19 -10.30 31.45
C PRO A 312 -1.49 -11.66 31.49
#